data_1d30c776084c6805c7ed44b3c0e7bd0e
#
_entry.id   1d30c776084c6805c7ed44b3c0e7bd0e
#
_cell.length_a   1.000
_cell.length_b   1.000
_cell.length_c   1.000
_cell.angle_alpha   90.00
_cell.angle_beta   90.00
_cell.angle_gamma   90.00
#
_symmetry.space_group_name_H-M   'P 1'
#
loop_
_entity.id
_entity.type
_entity.pdbx_description
1 polymer ?
#
loop_
_entity_poly.entity_id
_entity_poly.type
_entity_poly.pdbx_seq_one_letter_code
_entity_poly.pdbx_strand_id
1 'polypeptide(L)'
;MNLPLYTSLAMKIRPLLASVCASLDDFLGQPMAIVEGSGASAVAILDANQPVFYVVSPEFWKKISQLDSPGRPLRRTVDVDDRDDTEDEAPEPAPAPRSPRVKTARAQMAESVLTQGAMRFNRFDVLADQLIEIENQRVKRGELSAASVGILKNRLDAHVLPYFKYIPPSQVTPMMMDAFVRRLTDSQLSSTTVSQYLVVVRKLLKLAIRHGFLREVPELPSIKVANRPRSMLSLREYAAVVRTAHRLARTGDKAPEIKASTGYRERFWVHPRHLSLPPDMAWAIRFMVNSFVRPGDLRQLKHKHVQVVRGSSVYLRMTLPQTKRHDAPMVTLRPAVQVYESALAKARRDGHGEPDDYVFLPAEKDRTYALAVLGFWFKWVMREAGVAPADSLGRLRTLYCLRHTSIMFRLLYGQGIDMLTLARNARTSVQMIERFYASALDGEMNVAMLQSRRTSKS
;
A
#
# COMPACT_ATOMS: atom_id res chain seq x y z
N MET A 1 52.60 3.28 -7.31
CA MET A 1 52.09 3.43 -5.93
C MET A 1 50.94 4.42 -5.95
N ASN A 2 49.73 3.93 -6.06
CA ASN A 2 48.51 4.74 -5.88
C ASN A 2 47.51 3.89 -5.09
N LEU A 3 47.28 4.32 -3.87
CA LEU A 3 46.28 3.76 -2.98
C LEU A 3 44.87 4.21 -3.44
N PRO A 4 43.88 3.33 -3.42
CA PRO A 4 42.51 3.74 -3.72
C PRO A 4 41.87 4.47 -2.54
N LEU A 5 41.24 5.59 -2.84
CA LEU A 5 40.41 6.40 -1.97
C LEU A 5 39.22 5.57 -1.44
N TYR A 6 39.20 5.39 -0.13
CA TYR A 6 38.02 4.91 0.59
C TYR A 6 36.88 5.93 0.50
N THR A 7 35.86 5.61 -0.26
CA THR A 7 34.58 6.31 -0.18
C THR A 7 33.92 6.03 1.17
N SER A 8 33.82 7.06 1.98
CA SER A 8 33.14 7.08 3.27
C SER A 8 31.70 6.63 3.16
N LEU A 9 31.42 5.39 3.60
CA LEU A 9 30.06 5.01 3.96
C LEU A 9 29.64 5.85 5.18
N ALA A 10 28.69 6.75 5.01
CA ALA A 10 28.06 7.46 6.09
C ALA A 10 27.36 6.44 7.02
N MET A 11 28.04 6.07 8.09
CA MET A 11 27.48 5.27 9.18
C MET A 11 26.29 6.04 9.78
N LYS A 12 25.07 5.55 9.60
CA LYS A 12 23.91 6.04 10.36
C LYS A 12 24.03 5.52 11.79
N ILE A 13 24.61 6.35 12.67
CA ILE A 13 24.66 6.08 14.10
C ILE A 13 23.23 6.11 14.62
N ARG A 14 22.70 4.97 15.06
CA ARG A 14 21.45 4.89 15.82
C ARG A 14 21.81 4.71 17.29
N PRO A 15 21.23 5.48 18.22
CA PRO A 15 21.47 5.24 19.63
C PRO A 15 20.92 3.86 20.00
N LEU A 16 21.79 3.00 20.56
CA LEU A 16 21.39 1.77 21.21
C LEU A 16 20.85 2.11 22.60
N LEU A 17 19.67 1.56 22.93
CA LEU A 17 19.07 1.71 24.27
C LEU A 17 19.74 0.81 25.32
N ALA A 18 20.84 0.17 24.98
CA ALA A 18 21.62 -0.72 25.84
C ALA A 18 23.10 -0.42 25.71
N SER A 19 23.83 -0.50 26.81
CA SER A 19 25.31 -0.33 26.87
C SER A 19 26.07 -1.59 26.48
N VAL A 20 25.37 -2.75 26.38
CA VAL A 20 25.93 -4.05 26.05
C VAL A 20 25.12 -4.67 24.91
N CYS A 21 25.82 -5.39 24.02
CA CYS A 21 25.16 -6.13 22.94
C CYS A 21 25.73 -7.54 22.82
N ALA A 22 24.91 -8.47 22.29
CA ALA A 22 25.30 -9.83 21.93
C ALA A 22 24.73 -10.15 20.55
N SER A 23 25.34 -11.13 19.85
CA SER A 23 24.77 -11.61 18.59
C SER A 23 23.54 -12.48 18.83
N LEU A 24 22.68 -12.61 17.82
CA LEU A 24 21.52 -13.52 17.88
C LEU A 24 21.97 -14.98 18.01
N ASP A 25 23.07 -15.36 17.37
CA ASP A 25 23.62 -16.72 17.43
C ASP A 25 24.13 -17.06 18.84
N ASP A 26 24.83 -16.13 19.50
CA ASP A 26 25.29 -16.30 20.89
C ASP A 26 24.10 -16.43 21.84
N PHE A 27 23.05 -15.60 21.62
CA PHE A 27 21.83 -15.68 22.44
C PHE A 27 21.09 -17.01 22.24
N LEU A 28 20.99 -17.53 21.03
CA LEU A 28 20.36 -18.82 20.76
C LEU A 28 21.17 -19.99 21.34
N GLY A 29 22.50 -19.83 21.41
CA GLY A 29 23.38 -20.84 22.00
C GLY A 29 23.36 -20.89 23.54
N GLN A 30 23.35 -19.73 24.19
CA GLN A 30 23.47 -19.62 25.65
C GLN A 30 22.60 -18.48 26.22
N PRO A 31 21.25 -18.55 26.14
CA PRO A 31 20.36 -17.45 26.51
C PRO A 31 20.48 -17.04 27.99
N MET A 32 20.61 -18.01 28.90
CA MET A 32 20.70 -17.74 30.33
C MET A 32 22.01 -17.07 30.73
N ALA A 33 23.14 -17.48 30.11
CA ALA A 33 24.43 -16.86 30.39
C ALA A 33 24.46 -15.38 29.98
N ILE A 34 23.79 -14.99 28.90
CA ILE A 34 23.67 -13.60 28.44
C ILE A 34 22.76 -12.79 29.40
N VAL A 35 21.65 -13.40 29.89
CA VAL A 35 20.77 -12.74 30.86
C VAL A 35 21.48 -12.53 32.20
N GLU A 36 22.20 -13.54 32.70
CA GLU A 36 22.95 -13.47 33.96
C GLU A 36 24.16 -12.52 33.85
N GLY A 37 24.89 -12.55 32.72
CA GLY A 37 26.01 -11.67 32.45
C GLY A 37 25.63 -10.21 32.22
N SER A 38 24.35 -9.90 32.00
CA SER A 38 23.85 -8.53 31.81
C SER A 38 23.87 -7.67 33.05
N GLY A 39 23.93 -8.26 34.24
CA GLY A 39 23.87 -7.56 35.52
C GLY A 39 22.64 -6.67 35.64
N ALA A 40 22.85 -5.39 35.96
CA ALA A 40 21.82 -4.38 36.08
C ALA A 40 21.58 -3.56 34.78
N SER A 41 21.88 -4.11 33.62
CA SER A 41 21.77 -3.41 32.33
C SER A 41 20.91 -4.19 31.32
N ALA A 42 20.36 -3.51 30.33
CA ALA A 42 19.76 -4.16 29.19
C ALA A 42 20.83 -4.62 28.20
N VAL A 43 20.62 -5.76 27.55
CA VAL A 43 21.46 -6.27 26.45
C VAL A 43 20.68 -6.15 25.13
N ALA A 44 21.25 -5.51 24.13
CA ALA A 44 20.70 -5.50 22.78
C ALA A 44 21.14 -6.78 22.03
N ILE A 45 20.20 -7.56 21.54
CA ILE A 45 20.47 -8.71 20.70
C ILE A 45 20.45 -8.26 19.24
N LEU A 46 21.58 -8.50 18.55
CA LEU A 46 21.83 -8.02 17.20
C LEU A 46 21.79 -9.18 16.20
N ASP A 47 21.09 -8.97 15.08
CA ASP A 47 21.21 -9.79 13.87
C ASP A 47 21.70 -8.89 12.73
N ALA A 48 22.75 -9.33 12.02
CA ALA A 48 23.40 -8.55 10.95
C ALA A 48 23.64 -7.07 11.35
N ASN A 49 24.14 -6.83 12.55
CA ASN A 49 24.41 -5.49 13.12
C ASN A 49 23.15 -4.60 13.32
N GLN A 50 21.96 -5.19 13.39
CA GLN A 50 20.70 -4.51 13.67
C GLN A 50 20.08 -5.06 14.96
N PRO A 51 19.65 -4.22 15.93
CA PRO A 51 19.01 -4.70 17.13
C PRO A 51 17.63 -5.31 16.80
N VAL A 52 17.45 -6.58 17.13
CA VAL A 52 16.20 -7.33 16.92
C VAL A 52 15.29 -7.22 18.14
N PHE A 53 15.84 -7.39 19.33
CA PHE A 53 15.14 -7.21 20.61
C PHE A 53 16.13 -6.92 21.73
N TYR A 54 15.60 -6.58 22.93
CA TYR A 54 16.40 -6.32 24.12
C TYR A 54 16.05 -7.33 25.20
N VAL A 55 17.09 -7.85 25.86
CA VAL A 55 16.95 -8.74 27.00
C VAL A 55 17.29 -7.98 28.26
N VAL A 56 16.50 -8.16 29.30
CA VAL A 56 16.69 -7.53 30.60
C VAL A 56 16.60 -8.57 31.72
N SER A 57 17.46 -8.44 32.74
CA SER A 57 17.36 -9.30 33.93
C SER A 57 16.10 -8.96 34.73
N PRO A 58 15.54 -9.91 35.50
CA PRO A 58 14.39 -9.67 36.37
C PRO A 58 14.63 -8.50 37.37
N GLU A 59 15.86 -8.32 37.82
CA GLU A 59 16.26 -7.23 38.72
C GLU A 59 16.25 -5.87 38.04
N PHE A 60 16.74 -5.80 36.79
CA PHE A 60 16.69 -4.58 35.99
C PHE A 60 15.26 -4.23 35.61
N TRP A 61 14.43 -5.22 35.31
CA TRP A 61 13.00 -5.03 35.07
C TRP A 61 12.28 -4.45 36.27
N LYS A 62 12.56 -4.95 37.49
CA LYS A 62 12.02 -4.37 38.73
C LYS A 62 12.39 -2.91 38.91
N LYS A 63 13.62 -2.51 38.60
CA LYS A 63 14.06 -1.11 38.68
C LYS A 63 13.34 -0.21 37.69
N ILE A 64 13.19 -0.65 36.44
CA ILE A 64 12.50 0.13 35.39
C ILE A 64 11.00 0.27 35.73
N SER A 65 10.36 -0.82 36.15
CA SER A 65 8.93 -0.80 36.49
C SER A 65 8.61 0.08 37.71
N GLN A 66 9.56 0.33 38.58
CA GLN A 66 9.41 1.27 39.70
C GLN A 66 9.55 2.74 39.27
N LEU A 67 10.28 3.02 38.18
CA LEU A 67 10.46 4.38 37.65
C LEU A 67 9.26 4.90 36.84
N ASP A 68 8.42 4.00 36.35
CA ASP A 68 7.35 4.32 35.38
C ASP A 68 5.92 4.24 35.96
N SER A 69 5.75 4.18 37.30
CA SER A 69 4.41 4.02 37.88
C SER A 69 4.17 4.86 39.13
N PRO A 70 3.39 5.95 39.02
CA PRO A 70 2.47 6.28 40.09
C PRO A 70 1.17 5.50 39.87
N GLY A 71 1.12 4.30 40.45
CA GLY A 71 -0.10 3.59 40.80
C GLY A 71 -0.88 2.84 39.72
N ARG A 72 -0.47 1.62 39.37
CA ARG A 72 -1.40 0.54 38.97
C ARG A 72 -0.85 -0.85 39.31
N PRO A 73 -1.62 -1.73 39.98
CA PRO A 73 -1.18 -3.09 40.22
C PRO A 73 -1.35 -3.95 38.97
N LEU A 74 -0.27 -4.61 38.54
CA LEU A 74 -0.30 -5.69 37.55
C LEU A 74 -1.02 -6.91 38.18
N ARG A 75 -2.08 -7.40 37.52
CA ARG A 75 -2.71 -8.67 37.83
C ARG A 75 -1.69 -9.79 37.73
N ARG A 76 -1.42 -10.44 38.85
CA ARG A 76 -0.77 -11.76 38.92
C ARG A 76 -1.74 -12.81 38.40
N THR A 77 -1.31 -13.62 37.47
CA THR A 77 -1.84 -14.98 37.29
C THR A 77 -1.21 -15.90 38.31
N VAL A 78 -2.06 -16.70 38.89
CA VAL A 78 -1.90 -17.68 39.95
C VAL A 78 -1.13 -18.89 39.43
N ASP A 79 -0.29 -19.49 40.27
CA ASP A 79 -0.51 -20.87 40.82
C ASP A 79 0.57 -21.18 41.86
N VAL A 80 0.06 -21.49 42.99
CA VAL A 80 -0.06 -22.75 43.77
C VAL A 80 1.13 -23.10 44.70
N ASP A 81 0.72 -23.22 45.96
CA ASP A 81 1.09 -24.09 47.04
C ASP A 81 2.26 -23.78 48.01
N ASP A 82 1.84 -23.64 49.16
CA ASP A 82 2.06 -24.35 50.44
C ASP A 82 2.88 -23.66 51.54
N ARG A 83 2.11 -23.54 52.67
CA ARG A 83 2.44 -23.69 54.09
C ARG A 83 3.06 -22.56 54.90
N ASP A 84 2.17 -22.14 55.78
CA ASP A 84 2.33 -22.07 57.25
C ASP A 84 3.60 -21.44 57.84
N ASP A 85 3.42 -20.34 58.50
CA ASP A 85 3.59 -20.24 59.94
C ASP A 85 3.27 -18.83 60.48
N THR A 86 2.54 -18.83 61.55
CA THR A 86 2.08 -17.76 62.40
C THR A 86 3.22 -16.96 63.05
N GLU A 87 3.08 -15.64 63.11
CA GLU A 87 3.43 -14.88 64.32
C GLU A 87 2.71 -13.52 64.37
N ASP A 88 2.08 -13.28 65.51
CA ASP A 88 1.36 -12.08 65.92
C ASP A 88 2.28 -10.86 66.04
N GLU A 89 1.90 -9.75 65.38
CA GLU A 89 2.37 -8.42 65.79
C GLU A 89 1.25 -7.37 65.68
N ALA A 90 1.06 -6.62 66.76
CA ALA A 90 -0.03 -5.70 67.02
C ALA A 90 -0.04 -4.47 66.07
N PRO A 91 -1.22 -3.91 65.78
CA PRO A 91 -1.32 -2.82 64.78
C PRO A 91 -0.87 -1.46 65.35
N GLU A 92 0.01 -0.77 64.65
CA GLU A 92 0.30 0.64 64.81
C GLU A 92 -0.91 1.52 64.48
N PRO A 93 -1.09 2.66 65.16
CA PRO A 93 -2.25 3.53 64.96
C PRO A 93 -2.21 4.26 63.62
N ALA A 94 -3.32 4.30 62.94
CA ALA A 94 -3.55 4.95 61.65
C ALA A 94 -3.24 6.47 61.74
N PRO A 95 -2.52 7.06 60.76
CA PRO A 95 -2.30 8.52 60.69
C PRO A 95 -3.62 9.26 60.39
N ALA A 96 -3.82 10.38 61.09
CA ALA A 96 -4.99 11.24 60.95
C ALA A 96 -5.25 11.71 59.54
N PRO A 97 -6.51 11.92 59.11
CA PRO A 97 -6.87 12.33 57.77
C PRO A 97 -6.32 13.73 57.47
N ARG A 98 -5.47 13.80 56.42
CA ARG A 98 -4.98 15.09 55.92
C ARG A 98 -6.15 15.88 55.32
N SER A 99 -6.39 17.09 55.82
CA SER A 99 -7.34 18.04 55.29
C SER A 99 -7.12 18.28 53.77
N PRO A 100 -8.16 18.46 52.97
CA PRO A 100 -8.02 18.69 51.54
C PRO A 100 -7.24 19.99 51.31
N ARG A 101 -6.08 19.88 50.65
CA ARG A 101 -5.29 21.02 50.20
C ARG A 101 -6.15 21.87 49.27
N VAL A 102 -6.56 23.05 49.72
CA VAL A 102 -7.22 24.05 48.89
C VAL A 102 -6.28 24.42 47.76
N LYS A 103 -6.61 24.06 46.54
CA LYS A 103 -5.85 24.45 45.34
C LYS A 103 -5.87 25.97 45.26
N THR A 104 -4.72 26.61 45.17
CA THR A 104 -4.61 28.06 45.02
C THR A 104 -5.30 28.54 43.77
N ALA A 105 -5.95 29.70 43.77
CA ALA A 105 -6.65 30.29 42.61
C ALA A 105 -5.83 30.26 41.31
N ARG A 106 -4.49 30.37 41.45
CA ARG A 106 -3.53 30.30 40.35
C ARG A 106 -3.40 28.89 39.74
N ALA A 107 -3.53 27.82 40.55
CA ALA A 107 -3.54 26.45 40.09
C ALA A 107 -4.86 26.10 39.41
N GLN A 108 -5.97 26.64 39.93
CA GLN A 108 -7.31 26.48 39.31
C GLN A 108 -7.39 27.22 37.98
N MET A 109 -6.79 28.44 37.87
CA MET A 109 -6.74 29.22 36.63
C MET A 109 -5.83 28.55 35.58
N ALA A 110 -4.67 27.99 35.99
CA ALA A 110 -3.82 27.21 35.08
C ALA A 110 -4.50 25.93 34.60
N GLU A 111 -5.22 25.23 35.48
CA GLU A 111 -5.98 24.03 35.14
C GLU A 111 -7.16 24.36 34.19
N SER A 112 -7.84 25.50 34.39
CA SER A 112 -8.92 25.97 33.50
C SER A 112 -8.41 26.39 32.12
N VAL A 113 -7.25 27.06 32.03
CA VAL A 113 -6.61 27.44 30.75
C VAL A 113 -6.14 26.21 30.00
N LEU A 114 -5.55 25.21 30.68
CA LEU A 114 -5.18 23.94 30.09
C LEU A 114 -6.40 23.14 29.63
N THR A 115 -7.48 23.14 30.39
CA THR A 115 -8.74 22.46 30.05
C THR A 115 -9.44 23.13 28.87
N GLN A 116 -9.47 24.47 28.80
CA GLN A 116 -9.99 25.22 27.66
C GLN A 116 -9.15 25.06 26.41
N GLY A 117 -7.81 25.02 26.55
CA GLY A 117 -6.88 24.68 25.48
C GLY A 117 -7.13 23.27 24.96
N ALA A 118 -7.26 22.30 25.86
CA ALA A 118 -7.56 20.91 25.51
C ALA A 118 -8.94 20.75 24.83
N MET A 119 -9.96 21.49 25.27
CA MET A 119 -11.27 21.47 24.63
C MET A 119 -11.26 22.00 23.18
N ARG A 120 -10.43 22.99 22.85
CA ARG A 120 -10.29 23.50 21.48
C ARG A 120 -9.73 22.45 20.51
N PHE A 121 -8.88 21.58 20.98
CA PHE A 121 -8.24 20.53 20.14
C PHE A 121 -9.00 19.20 20.12
N ASN A 122 -10.01 19.02 20.99
CA ASN A 122 -10.80 17.79 21.09
C ASN A 122 -11.96 17.77 20.07
N ARG A 123 -11.63 17.99 18.79
CA ARG A 123 -12.57 18.00 17.67
C ARG A 123 -12.01 17.30 16.46
N PHE A 124 -12.84 16.63 15.68
CA PHE A 124 -12.41 15.89 14.51
C PHE A 124 -11.85 16.77 13.38
N ASP A 125 -12.34 17.99 13.20
CA ASP A 125 -11.79 18.91 12.19
C ASP A 125 -10.33 19.29 12.53
N VAL A 126 -10.05 19.63 13.76
CA VAL A 126 -8.66 19.95 14.21
C VAL A 126 -7.74 18.74 14.09
N LEU A 127 -8.23 17.56 14.49
CA LEU A 127 -7.46 16.30 14.32
C LEU A 127 -7.24 15.96 12.84
N ALA A 128 -8.19 16.30 11.95
CA ALA A 128 -8.06 16.10 10.52
C ALA A 128 -6.98 16.98 9.92
N ASP A 129 -6.92 18.27 10.31
CA ASP A 129 -5.88 19.19 9.87
C ASP A 129 -4.48 18.73 10.33
N GLN A 130 -4.38 18.29 11.58
CA GLN A 130 -3.13 17.72 12.10
C GLN A 130 -2.73 16.43 11.39
N LEU A 131 -3.68 15.54 11.11
CA LEU A 131 -3.43 14.31 10.35
C LEU A 131 -2.92 14.64 8.95
N ILE A 132 -3.51 15.63 8.28
CA ILE A 132 -3.07 16.09 6.96
C ILE A 132 -1.64 16.61 7.03
N GLU A 133 -1.31 17.40 8.06
CA GLU A 133 0.06 17.91 8.22
C GLU A 133 1.07 16.79 8.48
N ILE A 134 0.75 15.83 9.34
CA ILE A 134 1.58 14.64 9.58
C ILE A 134 1.82 13.87 8.26
N GLU A 135 0.78 13.65 7.46
CA GLU A 135 0.92 12.94 6.20
C GLU A 135 1.67 13.78 5.14
N ASN A 136 1.55 15.12 5.15
CA ASN A 136 2.37 16.01 4.32
C ASN A 136 3.86 15.93 4.68
N GLN A 137 4.21 15.86 5.96
CA GLN A 137 5.59 15.63 6.38
C GLN A 137 6.12 14.28 5.89
N ARG A 138 5.27 13.26 5.85
CA ARG A 138 5.63 11.96 5.26
C ARG A 138 5.84 12.05 3.75
N VAL A 139 5.09 12.92 3.05
CA VAL A 139 5.34 13.20 1.63
C VAL A 139 6.70 13.85 1.43
N LYS A 140 7.05 14.86 2.26
CA LYS A 140 8.36 15.53 2.20
C LYS A 140 9.53 14.56 2.42
N ARG A 141 9.35 13.52 3.27
CA ARG A 141 10.34 12.46 3.49
C ARG A 141 10.33 11.36 2.41
N GLY A 142 9.46 11.45 1.38
CA GLY A 142 9.33 10.43 0.34
C GLY A 142 8.66 9.12 0.77
N GLU A 143 8.07 9.07 1.97
CA GLU A 143 7.38 7.87 2.49
C GLU A 143 5.98 7.69 1.89
N LEU A 144 5.40 8.77 1.41
CA LEU A 144 4.02 8.82 0.90
C LEU A 144 3.96 9.68 -0.35
N SER A 145 3.06 9.35 -1.28
CA SER A 145 2.81 10.21 -2.45
C SER A 145 1.84 11.35 -2.11
N ALA A 146 2.01 12.52 -2.74
CA ALA A 146 1.08 13.65 -2.62
C ALA A 146 -0.37 13.25 -2.99
N ALA A 147 -0.54 12.37 -3.99
CA ALA A 147 -1.84 11.85 -4.38
C ALA A 147 -2.55 11.09 -3.23
N SER A 148 -1.80 10.43 -2.35
CA SER A 148 -2.38 9.74 -1.18
C SER A 148 -2.95 10.72 -0.16
N VAL A 149 -2.31 11.89 0.01
CA VAL A 149 -2.84 12.97 0.86
C VAL A 149 -4.10 13.57 0.22
N GLY A 150 -4.14 13.76 -1.10
CA GLY A 150 -5.34 14.19 -1.81
C GLY A 150 -6.52 13.24 -1.60
N ILE A 151 -6.28 11.92 -1.68
CA ILE A 151 -7.31 10.90 -1.39
C ILE A 151 -7.77 10.97 0.08
N LEU A 152 -6.84 11.18 1.03
CA LEU A 152 -7.19 11.36 2.44
C LEU A 152 -8.09 12.57 2.64
N LYS A 153 -7.73 13.73 2.09
CA LYS A 153 -8.53 14.96 2.15
C LYS A 153 -9.93 14.71 1.59
N ASN A 154 -10.03 14.18 0.38
CA ASN A 154 -11.33 13.88 -0.23
C ASN A 154 -12.20 12.97 0.64
N ARG A 155 -11.62 12.00 1.34
CA ARG A 155 -12.38 11.15 2.27
C ARG A 155 -12.81 11.87 3.54
N LEU A 156 -11.94 12.72 4.08
CA LEU A 156 -12.30 13.56 5.22
C LEU A 156 -13.48 14.45 4.88
N ASP A 157 -13.41 15.16 3.76
CA ASP A 157 -14.40 16.15 3.35
C ASP A 157 -15.72 15.51 2.90
N ALA A 158 -15.68 14.36 2.22
CA ALA A 158 -16.88 13.75 1.64
C ALA A 158 -17.81 13.12 2.68
N HIS A 159 -17.28 12.45 3.70
CA HIS A 159 -18.12 11.69 4.64
C HIS A 159 -17.69 11.77 6.10
N VAL A 160 -16.38 11.86 6.40
CA VAL A 160 -15.89 11.80 7.79
C VAL A 160 -16.23 13.08 8.54
N LEU A 161 -15.80 14.22 8.03
CA LEU A 161 -16.09 15.52 8.67
C LEU A 161 -17.59 15.87 8.67
N PRO A 162 -18.36 15.62 7.61
CA PRO A 162 -19.82 15.84 7.66
C PRO A 162 -20.56 15.02 8.72
N TYR A 163 -19.94 13.95 9.24
CA TYR A 163 -20.53 13.14 10.31
C TYR A 163 -19.94 13.44 11.69
N PHE A 164 -18.61 13.53 11.80
CA PHE A 164 -17.91 13.58 13.08
C PHE A 164 -17.45 14.99 13.50
N LYS A 165 -17.51 16.00 12.63
CA LYS A 165 -16.84 17.30 12.82
C LYS A 165 -16.98 17.88 14.23
N TYR A 166 -18.20 17.86 14.75
CA TYR A 166 -18.55 18.49 16.03
C TYR A 166 -18.62 17.52 17.22
N ILE A 167 -18.38 16.24 16.97
CA ILE A 167 -18.41 15.20 18.00
C ILE A 167 -17.01 15.12 18.63
N PRO A 168 -16.89 15.25 19.96
CA PRO A 168 -15.63 15.01 20.62
C PRO A 168 -15.21 13.55 20.43
N PRO A 169 -13.92 13.25 20.12
CA PRO A 169 -13.43 11.88 20.01
C PRO A 169 -13.74 10.98 21.21
N SER A 170 -13.77 11.56 22.41
CA SER A 170 -14.13 10.86 23.67
C SER A 170 -15.59 10.38 23.74
N GLN A 171 -16.46 10.92 22.91
CA GLN A 171 -17.87 10.56 22.84
C GLN A 171 -18.21 9.56 21.72
N VAL A 172 -17.22 9.17 20.92
CA VAL A 172 -17.43 8.19 19.84
C VAL A 172 -17.66 6.81 20.45
N THR A 173 -18.85 6.29 20.18
CA THR A 173 -19.27 4.95 20.65
C THR A 173 -19.29 3.95 19.50
N PRO A 174 -19.27 2.63 19.78
CA PRO A 174 -19.46 1.59 18.76
C PRO A 174 -20.76 1.78 17.97
N MET A 175 -21.85 2.15 18.65
CA MET A 175 -23.16 2.41 18.01
C MET A 175 -23.10 3.56 17.01
N MET A 176 -22.33 4.62 17.29
CA MET A 176 -22.09 5.72 16.34
C MET A 176 -21.27 5.24 15.14
N MET A 177 -20.34 4.34 15.33
CA MET A 177 -19.59 3.75 14.22
C MET A 177 -20.46 2.88 13.32
N ASP A 178 -21.40 2.12 13.89
CA ASP A 178 -22.41 1.37 13.11
C ASP A 178 -23.32 2.30 12.33
N ALA A 179 -23.77 3.40 12.93
CA ALA A 179 -24.58 4.41 12.25
C ALA A 179 -23.80 5.09 11.11
N PHE A 180 -22.52 5.38 11.30
CA PHE A 180 -21.66 5.90 10.24
C PHE A 180 -21.51 4.91 9.08
N VAL A 181 -21.27 3.62 9.37
CA VAL A 181 -21.20 2.56 8.34
C VAL A 181 -22.53 2.46 7.59
N ARG A 182 -23.66 2.53 8.28
CA ARG A 182 -24.99 2.51 7.67
C ARG A 182 -25.14 3.66 6.68
N ARG A 183 -24.81 4.90 7.08
CA ARG A 183 -24.81 6.08 6.20
C ARG A 183 -23.94 5.91 4.96
N LEU A 184 -22.74 5.31 5.10
CA LEU A 184 -21.87 5.03 3.96
C LEU A 184 -22.49 3.99 3.02
N THR A 185 -23.17 2.98 3.57
CA THR A 185 -23.88 1.95 2.80
C THR A 185 -25.08 2.55 2.04
N ASP A 186 -25.85 3.40 2.67
CA ASP A 186 -26.98 4.13 2.05
C ASP A 186 -26.50 5.03 0.90
N SER A 187 -25.28 5.54 1.00
CA SER A 187 -24.59 6.25 -0.10
C SER A 187 -24.08 5.33 -1.22
N GLN A 188 -24.49 4.06 -1.25
CA GLN A 188 -24.13 3.05 -2.25
C GLN A 188 -22.61 2.84 -2.42
N LEU A 189 -21.83 3.03 -1.37
CA LEU A 189 -20.38 2.80 -1.40
C LEU A 189 -20.07 1.32 -1.28
N SER A 190 -19.05 0.87 -2.03
CA SER A 190 -18.60 -0.52 -1.96
C SER A 190 -18.01 -0.84 -0.58
N SER A 191 -18.11 -2.11 -0.13
CA SER A 191 -17.52 -2.58 1.13
C SER A 191 -16.02 -2.27 1.25
N THR A 192 -15.28 -2.32 0.14
CA THR A 192 -13.87 -1.87 0.11
C THR A 192 -13.74 -0.38 0.43
N THR A 193 -14.61 0.45 -0.12
CA THR A 193 -14.60 1.90 0.13
C THR A 193 -14.98 2.19 1.57
N VAL A 194 -16.03 1.54 2.09
CA VAL A 194 -16.45 1.65 3.49
C VAL A 194 -15.31 1.28 4.45
N SER A 195 -14.64 0.16 4.21
CA SER A 195 -13.47 -0.25 5.00
C SER A 195 -12.36 0.81 4.99
N GLN A 196 -12.14 1.47 3.85
CA GLN A 196 -11.13 2.54 3.75
C GLN A 196 -11.53 3.82 4.50
N TYR A 197 -12.81 4.13 4.64
CA TYR A 197 -13.29 5.20 5.52
C TYR A 197 -13.01 4.87 6.99
N LEU A 198 -13.28 3.63 7.42
CA LEU A 198 -12.96 3.19 8.78
C LEU A 198 -11.46 3.28 9.09
N VAL A 199 -10.58 3.04 8.11
CA VAL A 199 -9.13 3.28 8.27
C VAL A 199 -8.83 4.76 8.56
N VAL A 200 -9.51 5.70 7.89
CA VAL A 200 -9.34 7.14 8.14
C VAL A 200 -9.81 7.51 9.54
N VAL A 201 -11.00 7.07 9.94
CA VAL A 201 -11.54 7.32 11.29
C VAL A 201 -10.61 6.73 12.36
N ARG A 202 -10.11 5.50 12.16
CA ARG A 202 -9.14 4.88 13.08
C ARG A 202 -7.85 5.70 13.22
N LYS A 203 -7.35 6.32 12.15
CA LYS A 203 -6.18 7.21 12.22
C LYS A 203 -6.46 8.44 13.09
N LEU A 204 -7.64 9.06 12.95
CA LEU A 204 -8.05 10.22 13.76
C LEU A 204 -8.21 9.83 15.24
N LEU A 205 -8.86 8.71 15.54
CA LEU A 205 -9.00 8.21 16.91
C LEU A 205 -7.65 7.87 17.54
N LYS A 206 -6.71 7.28 16.79
CA LYS A 206 -5.35 7.06 17.26
C LYS A 206 -4.60 8.39 17.52
N LEU A 207 -4.87 9.43 16.75
CA LEU A 207 -4.31 10.75 16.99
C LEU A 207 -4.93 11.37 18.28
N ALA A 208 -6.24 11.19 18.49
CA ALA A 208 -6.91 11.60 19.72
C ALA A 208 -6.32 10.91 20.97
N ILE A 209 -5.93 9.63 20.88
CA ILE A 209 -5.23 8.93 21.96
C ILE A 209 -3.87 9.59 22.26
N ARG A 210 -3.10 9.93 21.22
CA ARG A 210 -1.79 10.61 21.38
C ARG A 210 -1.91 11.97 22.09
N HIS A 211 -3.04 12.65 21.93
CA HIS A 211 -3.35 13.90 22.61
C HIS A 211 -3.99 13.72 23.99
N GLY A 212 -4.23 12.47 24.41
CA GLY A 212 -4.87 12.18 25.68
C GLY A 212 -6.37 12.43 25.73
N PHE A 213 -7.02 12.66 24.56
CA PHE A 213 -8.47 12.87 24.46
C PHE A 213 -9.29 11.58 24.51
N LEU A 214 -8.63 10.46 24.29
CA LEU A 214 -9.23 9.14 24.26
C LEU A 214 -8.25 8.13 24.86
N ARG A 215 -8.74 7.19 25.66
CA ARG A 215 -7.89 6.13 26.27
C ARG A 215 -7.59 5.01 25.28
N GLU A 216 -8.60 4.59 24.53
CA GLU A 216 -8.49 3.48 23.58
C GLU A 216 -9.42 3.72 22.39
N VAL A 217 -9.12 3.10 21.25
CA VAL A 217 -10.00 3.16 20.08
C VAL A 217 -11.26 2.33 20.38
N PRO A 218 -12.47 2.89 20.27
CA PRO A 218 -13.69 2.11 20.41
C PRO A 218 -13.74 0.98 19.37
N GLU A 219 -14.49 -0.05 19.65
CA GLU A 219 -14.68 -1.15 18.71
C GLU A 219 -15.25 -0.62 17.38
N LEU A 220 -14.56 -0.95 16.29
CA LEU A 220 -14.96 -0.56 14.95
C LEU A 220 -15.60 -1.74 14.23
N PRO A 221 -16.71 -1.50 13.50
CA PRO A 221 -17.35 -2.55 12.72
C PRO A 221 -16.41 -3.25 11.76
N SER A 222 -16.47 -4.59 11.74
CA SER A 222 -15.72 -5.40 10.78
C SER A 222 -16.47 -5.48 9.46
N ILE A 223 -15.86 -4.98 8.39
CA ILE A 223 -16.44 -5.01 7.05
C ILE A 223 -15.83 -6.16 6.27
N LYS A 224 -16.66 -7.17 5.95
CA LYS A 224 -16.25 -8.26 5.07
C LYS A 224 -16.08 -7.73 3.65
N VAL A 225 -14.83 -7.57 3.24
CA VAL A 225 -14.49 -7.15 1.87
C VAL A 225 -14.39 -8.39 0.99
N ALA A 226 -15.30 -8.51 0.02
CA ALA A 226 -15.23 -9.59 -0.96
C ALA A 226 -13.97 -9.45 -1.82
N ASN A 227 -13.18 -10.52 -1.88
CA ASN A 227 -12.04 -10.58 -2.80
C ASN A 227 -12.58 -10.81 -4.21
N ARG A 228 -12.75 -9.74 -4.98
CA ARG A 228 -13.20 -9.81 -6.37
C ARG A 228 -12.00 -9.60 -7.28
N PRO A 229 -11.43 -10.67 -7.88
CA PRO A 229 -10.40 -10.52 -8.90
C PRO A 229 -10.96 -9.70 -10.06
N ARG A 230 -10.10 -8.94 -10.72
CA ARG A 230 -10.53 -8.17 -11.90
C ARG A 230 -10.71 -9.09 -13.09
N SER A 231 -11.52 -8.66 -14.05
CA SER A 231 -11.72 -9.40 -15.31
C SER A 231 -10.44 -9.45 -16.15
N MET A 232 -10.26 -10.54 -16.87
CA MET A 232 -9.24 -10.70 -17.90
C MET A 232 -9.92 -10.88 -19.27
N LEU A 233 -9.15 -10.82 -20.35
CA LEU A 233 -9.56 -11.21 -21.68
C LEU A 233 -9.16 -12.67 -21.94
N SER A 234 -10.02 -13.47 -22.55
CA SER A 234 -9.63 -14.74 -23.12
C SER A 234 -8.69 -14.53 -24.33
N LEU A 235 -8.03 -15.59 -24.79
CA LEU A 235 -7.19 -15.51 -26.00
C LEU A 235 -7.97 -15.03 -27.22
N ARG A 236 -9.22 -15.52 -27.39
CA ARG A 236 -10.10 -15.13 -28.48
C ARG A 236 -10.47 -13.66 -28.42
N GLU A 237 -10.89 -13.18 -27.24
CA GLU A 237 -11.21 -11.77 -27.01
C GLU A 237 -10.00 -10.88 -27.22
N TYR A 238 -8.83 -11.26 -26.67
CA TYR A 238 -7.59 -10.50 -26.87
C TYR A 238 -7.22 -10.40 -28.35
N ALA A 239 -7.28 -11.50 -29.11
CA ALA A 239 -7.02 -11.49 -30.53
C ALA A 239 -8.03 -10.63 -31.30
N ALA A 240 -9.32 -10.67 -30.95
CA ALA A 240 -10.36 -9.83 -31.53
C ALA A 240 -10.08 -8.34 -31.26
N VAL A 241 -9.77 -7.98 -30.02
CA VAL A 241 -9.44 -6.60 -29.61
C VAL A 241 -8.23 -6.07 -30.37
N VAL A 242 -7.15 -6.86 -30.50
CA VAL A 242 -5.94 -6.46 -31.24
C VAL A 242 -6.24 -6.27 -32.72
N ARG A 243 -6.95 -7.19 -33.37
CA ARG A 243 -7.34 -7.07 -34.79
C ARG A 243 -8.20 -5.84 -35.04
N THR A 244 -9.18 -5.61 -34.17
CA THR A 244 -10.07 -4.44 -34.27
C THR A 244 -9.32 -3.14 -34.08
N ALA A 245 -8.40 -3.06 -33.12
CA ALA A 245 -7.56 -1.86 -32.94
C ALA A 245 -6.72 -1.56 -34.17
N HIS A 246 -6.12 -2.58 -34.80
CA HIS A 246 -5.38 -2.40 -36.05
C HIS A 246 -6.28 -2.00 -37.22
N ARG A 247 -7.49 -2.57 -37.30
CA ARG A 247 -8.46 -2.21 -38.33
C ARG A 247 -8.86 -0.74 -38.22
N LEU A 248 -9.33 -0.31 -37.04
CA LEU A 248 -9.75 1.07 -36.79
C LEU A 248 -8.64 2.08 -37.03
N ALA A 249 -7.39 1.74 -36.63
CA ALA A 249 -6.24 2.61 -36.90
C ALA A 249 -5.91 2.75 -38.38
N ARG A 250 -6.22 1.75 -39.21
CA ARG A 250 -5.98 1.76 -40.66
C ARG A 250 -7.12 2.42 -41.43
N THR A 251 -8.37 2.20 -41.03
CA THR A 251 -9.54 2.75 -41.72
C THR A 251 -9.75 4.23 -41.42
N GLY A 252 -9.19 4.73 -40.31
CA GLY A 252 -9.38 6.11 -39.86
C GLY A 252 -10.80 6.41 -39.37
N ASP A 253 -11.58 5.34 -39.06
CA ASP A 253 -12.92 5.49 -38.50
C ASP A 253 -12.91 6.40 -37.29
N LYS A 254 -13.95 7.22 -37.15
CA LYS A 254 -14.12 8.09 -35.99
C LYS A 254 -14.97 7.39 -34.93
N ALA A 255 -14.60 7.58 -33.68
CA ALA A 255 -15.43 7.17 -32.57
C ALA A 255 -16.80 7.85 -32.65
N PRO A 256 -17.91 7.13 -32.40
CA PRO A 256 -19.20 7.77 -32.35
C PRO A 256 -19.20 8.84 -31.26
N GLU A 257 -19.84 9.97 -31.56
CA GLU A 257 -20.03 11.01 -30.55
C GLU A 257 -20.73 10.44 -29.33
N ILE A 258 -20.07 10.52 -28.20
CA ILE A 258 -20.69 10.17 -26.94
C ILE A 258 -21.59 11.34 -26.57
N LYS A 259 -22.89 11.23 -26.83
CA LYS A 259 -23.87 12.15 -26.27
C LYS A 259 -23.63 12.18 -24.77
N ALA A 260 -23.40 13.37 -24.22
CA ALA A 260 -23.17 13.56 -22.80
C ALA A 260 -24.37 12.95 -22.04
N SER A 261 -24.19 11.73 -21.52
CA SER A 261 -25.19 11.16 -20.65
C SER A 261 -25.07 11.81 -19.27
N THR A 262 -26.19 11.90 -18.57
CA THR A 262 -26.32 12.62 -17.31
C THR A 262 -25.62 11.97 -16.11
N GLY A 263 -24.92 10.85 -16.32
CA GLY A 263 -24.22 10.11 -15.26
C GLY A 263 -22.78 10.57 -15.02
N TYR A 264 -22.40 10.73 -13.76
CA TYR A 264 -21.03 11.12 -13.35
C TYR A 264 -19.91 10.22 -13.92
N ARG A 265 -20.19 8.95 -14.23
CA ARG A 265 -19.24 7.99 -14.82
C ARG A 265 -19.07 8.09 -16.34
N GLU A 266 -19.92 8.83 -17.02
CA GLU A 266 -19.93 8.97 -18.48
C GLU A 266 -19.45 10.33 -18.98
N ARG A 267 -19.11 11.26 -18.07
CA ARG A 267 -18.57 12.60 -18.36
C ARG A 267 -17.13 12.58 -18.86
N PHE A 268 -16.77 11.61 -19.69
CA PHE A 268 -15.44 11.63 -20.26
C PHE A 268 -15.49 12.33 -21.63
N TRP A 269 -15.13 13.60 -21.61
CA TRP A 269 -14.94 14.36 -22.85
C TRP A 269 -13.54 14.11 -23.40
N VAL A 270 -13.48 13.80 -24.70
CA VAL A 270 -12.24 13.64 -25.46
C VAL A 270 -12.19 14.72 -26.52
N HIS A 271 -11.04 15.40 -26.64
CA HIS A 271 -10.86 16.41 -27.67
C HIS A 271 -11.09 15.80 -29.07
N PRO A 272 -11.71 16.52 -30.04
CA PRO A 272 -12.00 16.00 -31.39
C PRO A 272 -10.82 15.34 -32.12
N ARG A 273 -9.59 15.80 -31.87
CA ARG A 273 -8.37 15.18 -32.42
C ARG A 273 -8.16 13.72 -32.00
N HIS A 274 -8.77 13.27 -30.92
CA HIS A 274 -8.68 11.90 -30.40
C HIS A 274 -9.90 11.03 -30.76
N LEU A 275 -10.80 11.51 -31.61
CA LEU A 275 -11.93 10.71 -32.11
C LEU A 275 -11.50 9.66 -33.14
N SER A 276 -10.34 9.82 -33.78
CA SER A 276 -9.71 8.78 -34.62
C SER A 276 -8.74 7.93 -33.79
N LEU A 277 -8.64 6.66 -34.11
CA LEU A 277 -7.77 5.72 -33.41
C LEU A 277 -6.39 5.70 -34.08
N PRO A 278 -5.31 6.16 -33.42
CA PRO A 278 -3.96 6.00 -33.94
C PRO A 278 -3.44 4.56 -33.73
N PRO A 279 -2.37 4.15 -34.45
CA PRO A 279 -1.68 2.88 -34.22
C PRO A 279 -1.23 2.69 -32.78
N ASP A 280 -0.96 3.78 -32.05
CA ASP A 280 -0.56 3.82 -30.65
C ASP A 280 -1.45 2.98 -29.75
N MET A 281 -2.77 2.93 -30.02
CA MET A 281 -3.67 2.14 -29.18
C MET A 281 -3.50 0.64 -29.38
N ALA A 282 -3.33 0.19 -30.61
CA ALA A 282 -3.06 -1.23 -30.89
C ALA A 282 -1.72 -1.67 -30.27
N TRP A 283 -0.73 -0.78 -30.32
CA TRP A 283 0.57 -0.98 -29.68
C TRP A 283 0.45 -0.98 -28.16
N ALA A 284 -0.28 -0.04 -27.56
CA ALA A 284 -0.48 0.02 -26.11
C ALA A 284 -1.14 -1.27 -25.57
N ILE A 285 -2.17 -1.79 -26.27
CA ILE A 285 -2.81 -3.06 -25.90
C ILE A 285 -1.79 -4.21 -25.92
N ARG A 286 -1.06 -4.38 -27.03
CA ARG A 286 -0.07 -5.44 -27.18
C ARG A 286 1.09 -5.26 -26.18
N PHE A 287 1.56 -4.03 -25.97
CA PHE A 287 2.62 -3.72 -25.05
C PHE A 287 2.25 -4.09 -23.62
N MET A 288 1.07 -3.67 -23.14
CA MET A 288 0.62 -3.97 -21.77
C MET A 288 0.49 -5.47 -21.50
N VAL A 289 -0.01 -6.24 -22.45
CA VAL A 289 -0.15 -7.71 -22.29
C VAL A 289 1.22 -8.41 -22.31
N ASN A 290 2.22 -7.85 -22.97
CA ASN A 290 3.55 -8.44 -23.07
C ASN A 290 4.61 -7.82 -22.15
N SER A 291 4.24 -6.85 -21.28
CA SER A 291 5.18 -6.16 -20.41
C SER A 291 4.74 -6.06 -18.96
N PHE A 292 3.58 -6.57 -18.58
CA PHE A 292 3.03 -6.51 -17.23
C PHE A 292 2.83 -5.10 -16.64
N VAL A 293 3.01 -4.04 -17.42
CA VAL A 293 2.90 -2.65 -16.93
C VAL A 293 1.48 -2.32 -16.46
N ARG A 294 1.39 -1.47 -15.43
CA ARG A 294 0.10 -0.89 -15.03
C ARG A 294 -0.25 0.27 -15.95
N PRO A 295 -1.55 0.62 -16.12
CA PRO A 295 -1.94 1.82 -16.86
C PRO A 295 -1.24 3.09 -16.35
N GLY A 296 -1.03 3.20 -15.03
CA GLY A 296 -0.30 4.31 -14.44
C GLY A 296 1.18 4.36 -14.83
N ASP A 297 1.83 3.20 -14.96
CA ASP A 297 3.21 3.10 -15.43
C ASP A 297 3.29 3.44 -16.92
N LEU A 298 2.32 2.95 -17.73
CA LEU A 298 2.26 3.21 -19.18
C LEU A 298 2.23 4.69 -19.50
N ARG A 299 1.43 5.48 -18.79
CA ARG A 299 1.33 6.93 -19.03
C ARG A 299 2.63 7.68 -18.74
N GLN A 300 3.49 7.14 -17.86
CA GLN A 300 4.76 7.75 -17.46
C GLN A 300 5.97 7.15 -18.18
N LEU A 301 5.75 6.16 -19.04
CA LEU A 301 6.82 5.47 -19.73
C LEU A 301 7.47 6.38 -20.77
N LYS A 302 8.77 6.67 -20.57
CA LYS A 302 9.62 7.43 -21.48
C LYS A 302 10.62 6.51 -22.17
N HIS A 303 11.19 6.94 -23.31
CA HIS A 303 12.18 6.15 -24.03
C HIS A 303 13.41 5.82 -23.18
N LYS A 304 13.88 6.74 -22.34
CA LYS A 304 15.00 6.51 -21.40
C LYS A 304 14.76 5.39 -20.38
N HIS A 305 13.51 5.00 -20.14
CA HIS A 305 13.18 3.91 -19.24
C HIS A 305 13.26 2.53 -19.90
N VAL A 306 13.52 2.46 -21.21
CA VAL A 306 13.43 1.23 -22.01
C VAL A 306 14.77 0.96 -22.68
N GLN A 307 15.34 -0.21 -22.38
CA GLN A 307 16.54 -0.73 -23.04
C GLN A 307 16.16 -1.99 -23.83
N VAL A 308 16.46 -2.02 -25.12
CA VAL A 308 16.34 -3.25 -25.92
C VAL A 308 17.56 -4.13 -25.65
N VAL A 309 17.35 -5.33 -25.14
CA VAL A 309 18.39 -6.34 -24.91
C VAL A 309 18.28 -7.40 -25.99
N ARG A 310 19.41 -7.66 -26.67
CA ARG A 310 19.55 -8.68 -27.71
C ARG A 310 20.71 -9.60 -27.35
N GLY A 311 20.45 -10.89 -27.32
CA GLY A 311 21.40 -11.93 -26.97
C GLY A 311 20.76 -13.28 -27.17
N SER A 312 21.01 -14.24 -26.31
CA SER A 312 20.33 -15.54 -26.27
C SER A 312 18.80 -15.41 -26.15
N SER A 313 18.36 -14.35 -25.51
CA SER A 313 16.95 -13.93 -25.45
C SER A 313 16.81 -12.47 -25.88
N VAL A 314 15.65 -12.13 -26.49
CA VAL A 314 15.34 -10.77 -26.92
C VAL A 314 14.17 -10.24 -26.10
N TYR A 315 14.40 -9.14 -25.36
CA TYR A 315 13.42 -8.53 -24.47
C TYR A 315 13.70 -7.04 -24.24
N LEU A 316 12.73 -6.33 -23.66
CA LEU A 316 12.97 -5.00 -23.12
C LEU A 316 13.31 -5.12 -21.64
N ARG A 317 14.40 -4.47 -21.24
CA ARG A 317 14.67 -4.18 -19.83
C ARG A 317 14.10 -2.81 -19.54
N MET A 318 13.19 -2.72 -18.56
CA MET A 318 12.52 -1.47 -18.24
C MET A 318 12.79 -1.05 -16.79
N THR A 319 13.30 0.17 -16.62
CA THR A 319 13.51 0.80 -15.31
C THR A 319 12.47 1.90 -15.16
N LEU A 320 11.31 1.54 -14.62
CA LEU A 320 10.20 2.46 -14.43
C LEU A 320 10.41 3.35 -13.21
N PRO A 321 9.91 4.60 -13.21
CA PRO A 321 9.92 5.43 -12.02
C PRO A 321 9.31 4.70 -10.82
N GLN A 322 9.87 4.95 -9.64
CA GLN A 322 9.38 4.35 -8.39
C GLN A 322 7.94 4.75 -8.14
N THR A 323 7.02 3.81 -8.29
CA THR A 323 5.60 4.03 -7.96
C THR A 323 5.19 3.37 -6.65
N LYS A 324 6.03 2.51 -6.08
CA LYS A 324 5.97 1.84 -4.76
C LYS A 324 7.31 1.12 -4.57
N ARG A 325 7.51 0.37 -3.52
CA ARG A 325 8.74 -0.33 -3.08
C ARG A 325 9.41 -1.30 -4.10
N HIS A 326 9.30 -1.05 -5.40
CA HIS A 326 9.85 -1.93 -6.44
C HIS A 326 10.85 -1.15 -7.31
N ASP A 327 12.12 -1.31 -7.01
CA ASP A 327 13.23 -0.61 -7.68
C ASP A 327 13.89 -1.46 -8.76
N ALA A 328 13.65 -2.78 -8.74
CA ALA A 328 14.27 -3.68 -9.70
C ALA A 328 13.73 -3.46 -11.11
N PRO A 329 14.61 -3.50 -12.14
CA PRO A 329 14.20 -3.51 -13.53
C PRO A 329 13.28 -4.70 -13.81
N MET A 330 12.30 -4.50 -14.68
CA MET A 330 11.43 -5.57 -15.17
C MET A 330 11.83 -5.95 -16.60
N VAL A 331 11.57 -7.19 -16.97
CA VAL A 331 11.79 -7.69 -18.32
C VAL A 331 10.46 -8.03 -18.98
N THR A 332 10.40 -7.87 -20.31
CA THR A 332 9.19 -8.12 -21.09
C THR A 332 9.29 -9.43 -21.86
N LEU A 333 8.15 -9.83 -22.42
CA LEU A 333 8.12 -10.86 -23.45
C LEU A 333 8.62 -10.30 -24.79
N ARG A 334 9.15 -11.17 -25.64
CA ARG A 334 9.67 -10.82 -26.98
C ARG A 334 8.71 -9.96 -27.83
N PRO A 335 7.39 -10.18 -27.88
CA PRO A 335 6.51 -9.34 -28.70
C PRO A 335 6.46 -7.88 -28.29
N ALA A 336 6.80 -7.53 -27.04
CA ALA A 336 6.88 -6.13 -26.60
C ALA A 336 8.00 -5.37 -27.30
N VAL A 337 9.09 -6.05 -27.69
CA VAL A 337 10.22 -5.44 -28.41
C VAL A 337 9.78 -4.87 -29.76
N GLN A 338 9.09 -5.69 -30.57
CA GLN A 338 8.60 -5.27 -31.88
C GLN A 338 7.62 -4.08 -31.75
N VAL A 339 6.75 -4.13 -30.74
CA VAL A 339 5.80 -3.04 -30.46
C VAL A 339 6.53 -1.74 -30.12
N TYR A 340 7.52 -1.84 -29.22
CA TYR A 340 8.30 -0.67 -28.82
C TYR A 340 9.10 -0.08 -30.00
N GLU A 341 9.73 -0.91 -30.80
CA GLU A 341 10.49 -0.45 -31.99
C GLU A 341 9.59 0.23 -33.03
N SER A 342 8.37 -0.29 -33.25
CA SER A 342 7.38 0.33 -34.11
C SER A 342 6.92 1.69 -33.56
N ALA A 343 6.67 1.76 -32.25
CA ALA A 343 6.30 3.02 -31.59
C ALA A 343 7.43 4.05 -31.64
N LEU A 344 8.67 3.64 -31.37
CA LEU A 344 9.86 4.50 -31.46
C LEU A 344 10.09 5.01 -32.86
N ALA A 345 9.97 4.14 -33.88
CA ALA A 345 10.14 4.53 -35.29
C ALA A 345 9.08 5.58 -35.72
N LYS A 346 7.83 5.43 -35.25
CA LYS A 346 6.80 6.45 -35.46
C LYS A 346 7.12 7.74 -34.70
N ALA A 347 7.44 7.63 -33.41
CA ALA A 347 7.77 8.78 -32.58
C ALA A 347 8.91 9.62 -33.18
N ARG A 348 9.97 8.98 -33.69
CA ARG A 348 11.08 9.67 -34.37
C ARG A 348 10.64 10.43 -35.62
N ARG A 349 9.77 9.85 -36.43
CA ARG A 349 9.21 10.54 -37.62
C ARG A 349 8.36 11.74 -37.22
N ASP A 350 7.66 11.64 -36.09
CA ASP A 350 6.78 12.68 -35.57
C ASP A 350 7.53 13.73 -34.69
N GLY A 351 8.86 13.64 -34.55
CA GLY A 351 9.69 14.56 -33.77
C GLY A 351 9.67 14.29 -32.24
N HIS A 352 9.35 13.08 -31.82
CA HIS A 352 9.20 12.68 -30.42
C HIS A 352 10.03 11.44 -30.03
N GLY A 353 11.23 11.28 -30.61
CA GLY A 353 12.07 10.10 -30.38
C GLY A 353 13.17 10.28 -29.36
N GLU A 354 13.20 11.37 -28.63
CA GLU A 354 14.22 11.69 -27.64
C GLU A 354 14.07 10.87 -26.33
N PRO A 355 15.14 10.68 -25.55
CA PRO A 355 15.10 9.89 -24.33
C PRO A 355 14.02 10.32 -23.32
N ASP A 356 13.73 11.63 -23.25
CA ASP A 356 12.75 12.20 -22.34
C ASP A 356 11.32 12.25 -22.89
N ASP A 357 11.12 11.86 -24.16
CA ASP A 357 9.80 11.77 -24.74
C ASP A 357 9.03 10.54 -24.25
N TYR A 358 7.71 10.65 -24.21
CA TYR A 358 6.82 9.56 -23.82
C TYR A 358 6.64 8.57 -24.97
N VAL A 359 6.64 7.26 -24.62
CA VAL A 359 6.46 6.19 -25.62
C VAL A 359 5.06 6.20 -26.26
N PHE A 360 4.04 6.54 -25.46
CA PHE A 360 2.64 6.58 -25.94
C PHE A 360 2.05 7.98 -25.76
N LEU A 361 1.39 8.46 -26.79
CA LEU A 361 0.82 9.82 -26.85
C LEU A 361 1.87 10.89 -26.49
N PRO A 362 3.02 10.96 -27.19
CA PRO A 362 4.10 11.87 -26.79
C PRO A 362 3.72 13.34 -26.86
N ALA A 363 2.85 13.74 -27.77
CA ALA A 363 2.37 15.12 -27.91
C ALA A 363 1.46 15.58 -26.75
N GLU A 364 0.95 14.64 -25.93
CA GLU A 364 0.04 14.97 -24.84
C GLU A 364 0.82 15.23 -23.54
N LYS A 365 0.90 16.50 -23.13
CA LYS A 365 1.66 16.90 -21.93
C LYS A 365 0.94 16.49 -20.63
N ASP A 366 -0.39 16.60 -20.58
CA ASP A 366 -1.17 16.11 -19.44
C ASP A 366 -1.25 14.57 -19.45
N ARG A 367 -0.44 13.94 -18.64
CA ARG A 367 -0.35 12.49 -18.57
C ARG A 367 -1.58 11.83 -17.93
N THR A 368 -2.36 12.57 -17.17
CA THR A 368 -3.65 12.09 -16.63
C THR A 368 -4.68 12.04 -17.76
N TYR A 369 -4.73 13.08 -18.55
CA TYR A 369 -5.56 13.14 -19.75
C TYR A 369 -5.12 12.08 -20.79
N ALA A 370 -3.82 11.93 -21.05
CA ALA A 370 -3.32 10.88 -21.94
C ALA A 370 -3.80 9.47 -21.54
N LEU A 371 -3.79 9.16 -20.24
CA LEU A 371 -4.30 7.89 -19.73
C LEU A 371 -5.82 7.77 -19.94
N ALA A 372 -6.54 8.87 -19.77
CA ALA A 372 -7.97 8.91 -19.99
C ALA A 372 -8.33 8.67 -21.47
N VAL A 373 -7.56 9.27 -22.41
CA VAL A 373 -7.68 9.03 -23.86
C VAL A 373 -7.43 7.55 -24.20
N LEU A 374 -6.37 6.93 -23.66
CA LEU A 374 -6.12 5.51 -23.84
C LEU A 374 -7.28 4.65 -23.29
N GLY A 375 -7.87 5.05 -22.16
CA GLY A 375 -9.04 4.39 -21.58
C GLY A 375 -10.28 4.51 -22.48
N PHE A 376 -10.49 5.67 -23.08
CA PHE A 376 -11.56 5.93 -24.06
C PHE A 376 -11.40 5.03 -25.31
N TRP A 377 -10.23 5.06 -25.92
CA TRP A 377 -9.95 4.23 -27.10
C TRP A 377 -10.08 2.75 -26.81
N PHE A 378 -9.64 2.30 -25.63
CA PHE A 378 -9.78 0.91 -25.24
C PHE A 378 -11.26 0.48 -25.15
N LYS A 379 -12.11 1.31 -24.54
CA LYS A 379 -13.56 1.04 -24.47
C LYS A 379 -14.19 0.98 -25.87
N TRP A 380 -13.81 1.90 -26.74
CA TRP A 380 -14.29 1.92 -28.11
C TRP A 380 -13.84 0.66 -28.87
N VAL A 381 -12.57 0.31 -28.84
CA VAL A 381 -12.05 -0.91 -29.47
C VAL A 381 -12.76 -2.17 -28.95
N MET A 382 -12.98 -2.26 -27.62
CA MET A 382 -13.71 -3.37 -27.02
C MET A 382 -15.12 -3.51 -27.57
N ARG A 383 -15.84 -2.40 -27.70
CA ARG A 383 -17.19 -2.38 -28.25
C ARG A 383 -17.20 -2.84 -29.72
N GLU A 384 -16.33 -2.29 -30.54
CA GLU A 384 -16.22 -2.66 -31.96
C GLU A 384 -15.71 -4.11 -32.16
N ALA A 385 -15.01 -4.66 -31.19
CA ALA A 385 -14.59 -6.06 -31.17
C ALA A 385 -15.69 -7.02 -30.69
N GLY A 386 -16.86 -6.52 -30.31
CA GLY A 386 -17.94 -7.32 -29.74
C GLY A 386 -17.62 -7.89 -28.35
N VAL A 387 -16.67 -7.28 -27.61
CA VAL A 387 -16.27 -7.73 -26.28
C VAL A 387 -17.04 -6.95 -25.23
N ALA A 388 -17.78 -7.66 -24.37
CA ALA A 388 -18.61 -7.04 -23.36
C ALA A 388 -17.80 -6.13 -22.40
N PRO A 389 -18.35 -4.98 -21.95
CA PRO A 389 -17.66 -4.05 -21.04
C PRO A 389 -17.44 -4.64 -19.64
N ALA A 390 -18.14 -5.72 -19.30
CA ALA A 390 -17.98 -6.50 -18.08
C ALA A 390 -17.99 -7.99 -18.41
N ASP A 391 -17.44 -8.80 -17.51
CA ASP A 391 -17.54 -10.26 -17.62
C ASP A 391 -18.87 -10.80 -17.03
N SER A 392 -19.05 -12.11 -17.07
CA SER A 392 -20.23 -12.80 -16.53
C SER A 392 -20.49 -12.56 -15.03
N LEU A 393 -19.46 -12.10 -14.29
CA LEU A 393 -19.55 -11.75 -12.88
C LEU A 393 -19.74 -10.24 -12.65
N GLY A 394 -20.03 -9.46 -13.70
CA GLY A 394 -20.22 -8.03 -13.64
C GLY A 394 -18.92 -7.22 -13.38
N ARG A 395 -17.74 -7.83 -13.55
CA ARG A 395 -16.46 -7.16 -13.32
C ARG A 395 -16.06 -6.33 -14.55
N LEU A 396 -15.92 -5.03 -14.37
CA LEU A 396 -15.64 -4.12 -15.48
C LEU A 396 -14.27 -4.39 -16.12
N ARG A 397 -14.23 -4.32 -17.43
CA ARG A 397 -13.05 -4.43 -18.30
C ARG A 397 -12.56 -3.03 -18.64
N THR A 398 -11.57 -2.56 -17.90
CA THR A 398 -10.85 -1.30 -18.15
C THR A 398 -9.44 -1.60 -18.67
N LEU A 399 -8.65 -0.60 -19.01
CA LEU A 399 -7.23 -0.79 -19.38
C LEU A 399 -6.47 -1.69 -18.39
N TYR A 400 -6.88 -1.69 -17.12
CA TYR A 400 -6.24 -2.53 -16.11
C TYR A 400 -6.46 -4.03 -16.37
N CYS A 401 -7.52 -4.42 -17.09
CA CYS A 401 -7.75 -5.82 -17.45
C CYS A 401 -6.63 -6.39 -18.32
N LEU A 402 -5.95 -5.55 -19.14
CA LEU A 402 -4.79 -5.97 -19.94
C LEU A 402 -3.63 -6.47 -19.09
N ARG A 403 -3.39 -5.83 -17.96
CA ARG A 403 -2.39 -6.30 -17.00
C ARG A 403 -2.83 -7.64 -16.36
N HIS A 404 -4.10 -7.78 -15.99
CA HIS A 404 -4.63 -9.07 -15.52
C HIS A 404 -4.48 -10.16 -16.57
N THR A 405 -4.82 -9.85 -17.81
CA THR A 405 -4.62 -10.75 -18.96
C THR A 405 -3.15 -11.14 -19.11
N SER A 406 -2.22 -10.20 -18.98
CA SER A 406 -0.78 -10.45 -19.06
C SER A 406 -0.31 -11.48 -18.01
N ILE A 407 -0.69 -11.29 -16.75
CA ILE A 407 -0.31 -12.18 -15.66
C ILE A 407 -0.98 -13.54 -15.84
N MET A 408 -2.29 -13.57 -16.14
CA MET A 408 -3.05 -14.80 -16.35
C MET A 408 -2.51 -15.62 -17.53
N PHE A 409 -2.14 -14.98 -18.63
CA PHE A 409 -1.57 -15.71 -19.77
C PHE A 409 -0.23 -16.37 -19.41
N ARG A 410 0.54 -15.81 -18.47
CA ARG A 410 1.77 -16.46 -17.98
C ARG A 410 1.47 -17.64 -17.06
N LEU A 411 0.46 -17.51 -16.22
CA LEU A 411 0.04 -18.61 -15.34
C LEU A 411 -0.60 -19.75 -16.12
N LEU A 412 -1.48 -19.43 -17.09
CA LEU A 412 -2.25 -20.44 -17.84
C LEU A 412 -1.46 -21.07 -18.99
N TYR A 413 -0.62 -20.30 -19.67
CA TYR A 413 0.05 -20.72 -20.91
C TYR A 413 1.58 -20.63 -20.85
N GLY A 414 2.13 -20.16 -19.73
CA GLY A 414 3.57 -20.20 -19.50
C GLY A 414 3.98 -21.59 -19.01
N GLN A 415 5.09 -22.12 -19.52
CA GLN A 415 5.59 -23.44 -19.13
C GLN A 415 6.16 -23.38 -17.70
N GLY A 416 5.30 -23.44 -16.69
CA GLY A 416 5.69 -23.53 -15.29
C GLY A 416 6.50 -22.37 -14.77
N ILE A 417 6.12 -21.13 -15.09
CA ILE A 417 6.82 -19.96 -14.56
C ILE A 417 6.74 -19.94 -13.04
N ASP A 418 7.90 -19.76 -12.41
CA ASP A 418 7.97 -19.55 -10.98
C ASP A 418 7.22 -18.28 -10.55
N MET A 419 6.40 -18.40 -9.49
CA MET A 419 5.55 -17.34 -8.97
C MET A 419 6.36 -16.13 -8.48
N LEU A 420 7.54 -16.33 -7.92
CA LEU A 420 8.42 -15.25 -7.47
C LEU A 420 8.97 -14.46 -8.66
N THR A 421 9.40 -15.17 -9.71
CA THR A 421 9.86 -14.56 -10.97
C THR A 421 8.74 -13.75 -11.62
N LEU A 422 7.52 -14.28 -11.68
CA LEU A 422 6.37 -13.56 -12.21
C LEU A 422 6.02 -12.34 -11.34
N ALA A 423 6.01 -12.50 -10.02
CA ALA A 423 5.72 -11.42 -9.08
C ALA A 423 6.70 -10.26 -9.21
N ARG A 424 8.01 -10.55 -9.28
CA ARG A 424 9.08 -9.55 -9.48
C ARG A 424 8.89 -8.79 -10.78
N ASN A 425 8.73 -9.49 -11.91
CA ASN A 425 8.54 -8.86 -13.22
C ASN A 425 7.22 -8.10 -13.32
N ALA A 426 6.16 -8.61 -12.71
CA ALA A 426 4.89 -7.89 -12.60
C ALA A 426 4.91 -6.78 -11.53
N ARG A 427 6.02 -6.54 -10.81
CA ARG A 427 6.11 -5.54 -9.72
C ARG A 427 4.95 -5.66 -8.73
N THR A 428 4.75 -6.88 -8.22
CA THR A 428 3.71 -7.23 -7.25
C THR A 428 4.26 -8.27 -6.26
N SER A 429 3.49 -8.70 -5.28
CA SER A 429 3.88 -9.80 -4.39
C SER A 429 3.25 -11.12 -4.83
N VAL A 430 3.87 -12.23 -4.42
CA VAL A 430 3.33 -13.58 -4.63
C VAL A 430 1.93 -13.68 -4.01
N GLN A 431 1.74 -13.18 -2.79
CA GLN A 431 0.44 -13.13 -2.11
C GLN A 431 -0.64 -12.42 -2.94
N MET A 432 -0.28 -11.35 -3.66
CA MET A 432 -1.22 -10.65 -4.54
C MET A 432 -1.56 -11.47 -5.78
N ILE A 433 -0.60 -12.23 -6.31
CA ILE A 433 -0.87 -13.15 -7.41
C ILE A 433 -1.79 -14.27 -6.93
N GLU A 434 -1.46 -14.92 -5.84
CA GLU A 434 -2.29 -15.96 -5.23
C GLU A 434 -3.71 -15.45 -4.94
N ARG A 435 -3.84 -14.33 -4.25
CA ARG A 435 -5.13 -13.75 -3.87
C ARG A 435 -6.05 -13.44 -5.04
N PHE A 436 -5.51 -12.96 -6.17
CA PHE A 436 -6.32 -12.45 -7.28
C PHE A 436 -6.34 -13.34 -8.52
N TYR A 437 -5.47 -14.36 -8.57
CA TYR A 437 -5.30 -15.17 -9.78
C TYR A 437 -5.38 -16.68 -9.50
N ALA A 438 -5.13 -17.15 -8.28
CA ALA A 438 -5.10 -18.57 -7.96
C ALA A 438 -6.43 -19.28 -8.20
N SER A 439 -7.56 -18.59 -8.02
CA SER A 439 -8.89 -19.16 -8.27
C SER A 439 -9.17 -19.55 -9.73
N ALA A 440 -8.32 -19.12 -10.66
CA ALA A 440 -8.40 -19.48 -12.06
C ALA A 440 -7.40 -20.59 -12.46
N LEU A 441 -6.58 -21.05 -11.50
CA LEU A 441 -5.64 -22.15 -11.69
C LEU A 441 -6.30 -23.43 -11.24
N ASP A 442 -6.32 -24.42 -12.12
CA ASP A 442 -6.72 -25.78 -11.80
C ASP A 442 -5.55 -26.52 -11.15
N GLY A 443 -5.82 -27.33 -10.13
CA GLY A 443 -4.81 -28.17 -9.48
C GLY A 443 -4.12 -29.15 -10.42
N GLU A 444 -4.78 -29.51 -11.51
CA GLU A 444 -4.24 -30.43 -12.52
C GLU A 444 -3.36 -29.75 -13.58
N MET A 445 -3.31 -28.43 -13.65
CA MET A 445 -2.59 -27.70 -14.71
C MET A 445 -1.10 -28.01 -14.81
N ASN A 446 -0.48 -28.48 -13.74
CA ASN A 446 0.96 -28.69 -13.67
C ASN A 446 1.34 -30.07 -13.13
N VAL A 447 0.49 -31.09 -13.36
CA VAL A 447 0.73 -32.46 -12.88
C VAL A 447 2.11 -32.99 -13.29
N ALA A 448 2.52 -32.74 -14.54
CA ALA A 448 3.83 -33.15 -15.02
C ALA A 448 4.99 -32.50 -14.23
N MET A 449 4.83 -31.26 -13.79
CA MET A 449 5.82 -30.58 -12.94
C MET A 449 5.79 -31.09 -11.50
N LEU A 450 4.61 -31.34 -10.94
CA LEU A 450 4.46 -31.95 -9.62
C LEU A 450 5.09 -33.32 -9.56
N GLN A 451 5.03 -34.08 -10.64
CA GLN A 451 5.59 -35.42 -10.76
C GLN A 451 7.06 -35.41 -11.22
N SER A 452 7.60 -34.26 -11.65
CA SER A 452 8.99 -34.15 -12.09
C SER A 452 9.95 -34.38 -10.93
N ARG A 453 10.99 -35.21 -11.15
CA ARG A 453 12.10 -35.41 -10.21
C ARG A 453 13.35 -34.70 -10.76
N ARG A 454 14.10 -34.03 -9.91
CA ARG A 454 15.46 -33.60 -10.29
C ARG A 454 16.29 -34.81 -10.63
N THR A 455 16.68 -34.97 -11.88
CA THR A 455 17.75 -35.90 -12.22
C THR A 455 19.02 -35.30 -11.67
N SER A 456 19.65 -36.00 -10.73
CA SER A 456 21.02 -35.68 -10.31
C SER A 456 21.91 -35.75 -11.54
N LYS A 457 22.49 -34.62 -11.95
CA LYS A 457 23.59 -34.66 -12.90
C LYS A 457 24.73 -35.39 -12.20
N SER A 458 25.00 -36.65 -12.63
CA SER A 458 26.25 -37.34 -12.37
C SER A 458 27.41 -36.56 -12.96
#